data_24d53c6f3777f17d8e6b402eeb466093
#
_entry.id   24d53c6f3777f17d8e6b402eeb466093
#
_cell.length_a   1.000
_cell.length_b   1.000
_cell.length_c   1.000
_cell.angle_alpha   90.00
_cell.angle_beta   90.00
_cell.angle_gamma   90.00
#
_symmetry.space_group_name_H-M   'P 1'
#
loop_
_entity.id
_entity.type
_entity.pdbx_description
1 polymer ?
#
loop_
_entity_poly.entity_id
_entity_poly.type
_entity_poly.pdbx_seq_one_letter_code
_entity_poly.pdbx_strand_id
1 'polypeptide(L)'
;WVFGAGAIDRWWGPGWQSSLILSNNARPMPAVWLNRKDAAEPETSWLKWIGPWQFTTFAGQLESERAVPDAKMIGMRLTVRPIDGLDIGFSRAIMFGGEGRPEGASTIWNALIGRDNGQLEENDPGNQLASIDARYGFSIGDQAMGVYGQMMGEDEAGAFPARKSWLLGTDWTTQLLSSDQQWFVEYSNTLADDFLGNAMPNITYDHSRYRSGYRYKGRNMASTFDGDAETLTLGVFNFFPDGRNLSASLGYLDLNKDGGNRTVITDNDIFYNVPDGDQKAAVVSMGYGTQFLNGWLDLTAQATDKQIEFLSGEKDQWSVGAAWRYRF
;
A
#
# COMPACT_ATOMS: atom_id res chain seq x y z
N TRP A 1 -10.45 -22.89 2.32
CA TRP A 1 -10.20 -21.91 1.27
C TRP A 1 -11.49 -21.20 0.89
N VAL A 2 -11.38 -19.92 0.53
CA VAL A 2 -12.49 -19.09 0.05
C VAL A 2 -12.07 -18.51 -1.31
N PHE A 3 -12.93 -18.72 -2.30
CA PHE A 3 -12.77 -18.13 -3.63
C PHE A 3 -13.84 -17.06 -3.83
N GLY A 4 -13.48 -15.98 -4.52
CA GLY A 4 -14.43 -14.92 -4.84
C GLY A 4 -13.99 -14.07 -6.03
N ALA A 5 -14.92 -13.22 -6.47
CA ALA A 5 -14.69 -12.25 -7.52
C ALA A 5 -15.31 -10.91 -7.12
N GLY A 6 -14.65 -9.81 -7.44
CA GLY A 6 -15.14 -8.46 -7.16
C GLY A 6 -14.00 -7.46 -7.01
N ALA A 7 -14.37 -6.20 -6.82
CA ALA A 7 -13.45 -5.11 -6.52
C ALA A 7 -13.44 -4.90 -5.00
N ILE A 8 -12.43 -5.44 -4.33
CA ILE A 8 -12.28 -5.35 -2.87
C ILE A 8 -10.95 -4.70 -2.51
N ASP A 9 -10.97 -3.90 -1.45
CA ASP A 9 -9.77 -3.28 -0.90
C ASP A 9 -8.81 -4.33 -0.34
N ARG A 10 -7.50 -4.06 -0.50
CA ARG A 10 -6.43 -4.89 0.02
C ARG A 10 -5.39 -4.01 0.70
N TRP A 11 -5.01 -4.40 1.89
CA TRP A 11 -3.95 -3.73 2.64
C TRP A 11 -2.87 -4.75 3.00
N TRP A 12 -1.68 -4.60 2.41
CA TRP A 12 -0.59 -5.57 2.54
C TRP A 12 0.66 -4.94 3.16
N GLY A 13 0.65 -4.83 4.45
CA GLY A 13 1.70 -4.25 5.26
C GLY A 13 1.22 -3.98 6.67
N PRO A 14 2.11 -3.70 7.61
CA PRO A 14 1.79 -3.44 9.00
C PRO A 14 1.46 -1.96 9.28
N GLY A 15 1.64 -1.08 8.29
CA GLY A 15 1.49 0.36 8.46
C GLY A 15 0.05 0.81 8.70
N TRP A 16 -0.12 1.93 9.39
CA TRP A 16 -1.39 2.57 9.68
C TRP A 16 -1.75 3.65 8.65
N GLN A 17 -0.77 4.38 8.18
CA GLN A 17 -0.96 5.46 7.19
C GLN A 17 -0.76 4.99 5.76
N SER A 18 0.18 4.09 5.54
CA SER A 18 0.57 3.64 4.20
C SER A 18 0.95 2.16 4.17
N SER A 19 1.07 1.61 2.97
CA SER A 19 1.68 0.31 2.70
C SER A 19 2.48 0.41 1.41
N LEU A 20 3.63 -0.27 1.36
CA LEU A 20 4.55 -0.14 0.23
C LEU A 20 4.23 -1.04 -0.96
N ILE A 21 3.27 -1.97 -0.86
CA ILE A 21 2.97 -2.90 -1.97
C ILE A 21 1.51 -2.91 -2.40
N LEU A 22 0.55 -2.88 -1.48
CA LEU A 22 -0.88 -2.72 -1.76
C LEU A 22 -1.55 -2.02 -0.59
N SER A 23 -2.35 -1.00 -0.91
CA SER A 23 -3.16 -0.24 0.02
C SER A 23 -4.55 0.05 -0.57
N ASN A 24 -5.36 0.78 0.16
CA ASN A 24 -6.63 1.33 -0.30
C ASN A 24 -6.51 2.78 -0.85
N ASN A 25 -5.31 3.24 -1.18
CA ASN A 25 -5.09 4.56 -1.77
C ASN A 25 -5.71 4.68 -3.17
N ALA A 26 -5.48 3.69 -4.05
CA ALA A 26 -6.24 3.55 -5.28
C ALA A 26 -7.58 2.84 -5.00
N ARG A 27 -8.60 3.13 -5.82
CA ARG A 27 -9.84 2.32 -5.78
C ARG A 27 -9.53 0.85 -6.09
N PRO A 28 -10.30 -0.10 -5.56
CA PRO A 28 -10.04 -1.51 -5.82
C PRO A 28 -10.28 -1.87 -7.29
N MET A 29 -9.37 -2.64 -7.88
CA MET A 29 -9.51 -3.18 -9.23
C MET A 29 -10.41 -4.42 -9.23
N PRO A 30 -11.13 -4.69 -10.33
CA PRO A 30 -11.85 -5.96 -10.53
C PRO A 30 -10.85 -7.13 -10.52
N ALA A 31 -11.11 -8.13 -9.71
CA ALA A 31 -10.22 -9.29 -9.57
C ALA A 31 -10.99 -10.55 -9.15
N VAL A 32 -10.43 -11.70 -9.47
CA VAL A 32 -10.73 -12.97 -8.81
C VAL A 32 -9.68 -13.24 -7.76
N TRP A 33 -10.05 -13.91 -6.66
CA TRP A 33 -9.14 -14.13 -5.55
C TRP A 33 -9.40 -15.47 -4.85
N LEU A 34 -8.33 -15.98 -4.24
CA LEU A 34 -8.33 -17.18 -3.42
C LEU A 34 -7.64 -16.86 -2.10
N ASN A 35 -8.32 -17.10 -0.99
CA ASN A 35 -7.81 -16.88 0.35
C ASN A 35 -7.85 -18.17 1.16
N ARG A 36 -6.86 -18.42 2.00
CA ARG A 36 -6.98 -19.39 3.08
C ARG A 36 -7.88 -18.80 4.16
N LYS A 37 -8.98 -19.53 4.50
CA LYS A 37 -10.04 -19.02 5.37
C LYS A 37 -9.56 -18.82 6.82
N ASP A 38 -8.88 -19.82 7.37
CA ASP A 38 -8.53 -19.87 8.79
C ASP A 38 -7.01 -19.80 8.96
N ALA A 39 -6.55 -18.92 9.84
CA ALA A 39 -5.17 -18.88 10.29
C ALA A 39 -4.97 -19.98 11.34
N ALA A 40 -4.43 -21.13 10.94
CA ALA A 40 -4.12 -22.24 11.81
C ALA A 40 -2.68 -22.72 11.57
N GLU A 41 -2.09 -23.38 12.56
CA GLU A 41 -0.77 -24.00 12.40
C GLU A 41 -0.79 -25.09 11.31
N PRO A 42 0.35 -25.35 10.66
CA PRO A 42 0.48 -26.48 9.77
C PRO A 42 0.31 -27.80 10.52
N GLU A 43 -0.40 -28.75 9.92
CA GLU A 43 -0.52 -30.11 10.47
C GLU A 43 0.81 -30.87 10.43
N THR A 44 1.67 -30.54 9.46
CA THR A 44 2.97 -31.17 9.23
C THR A 44 3.98 -30.76 10.30
N SER A 45 4.48 -31.70 11.07
CA SER A 45 5.31 -31.45 12.28
C SER A 45 6.54 -30.57 12.03
N TRP A 46 7.23 -30.73 10.90
CA TRP A 46 8.43 -29.95 10.57
C TRP A 46 8.13 -28.50 10.12
N LEU A 47 6.86 -28.17 9.85
CA LEU A 47 6.40 -26.82 9.53
C LEU A 47 5.75 -26.10 10.71
N LYS A 48 5.52 -26.74 11.85
CA LYS A 48 4.84 -26.11 13.00
C LYS A 48 5.53 -24.85 13.50
N TRP A 49 6.83 -24.72 13.28
CA TRP A 49 7.61 -23.55 13.68
C TRP A 49 7.18 -22.25 12.99
N ILE A 50 6.50 -22.30 11.83
CA ILE A 50 5.98 -21.08 11.20
C ILE A 50 4.73 -20.53 11.90
N GLY A 51 4.11 -21.33 12.79
CA GLY A 51 2.90 -20.96 13.51
C GLY A 51 1.66 -20.82 12.62
N PRO A 52 0.61 -20.18 13.10
CA PRO A 52 -0.56 -19.85 12.29
C PRO A 52 -0.18 -19.07 11.05
N TRP A 53 -0.74 -19.46 9.90
CA TRP A 53 -0.42 -18.84 8.62
C TRP A 53 -1.65 -18.58 7.77
N GLN A 54 -1.56 -17.57 6.94
CA GLN A 54 -2.56 -17.22 5.93
C GLN A 54 -1.91 -17.04 4.57
N PHE A 55 -2.67 -17.35 3.52
CA PHE A 55 -2.27 -17.10 2.15
C PHE A 55 -3.42 -16.47 1.37
N THR A 56 -3.10 -15.43 0.64
CA THR A 56 -4.02 -14.71 -0.24
C THR A 56 -3.37 -14.57 -1.60
N THR A 57 -4.12 -14.84 -2.66
CA THR A 57 -3.72 -14.52 -4.04
C THR A 57 -4.90 -13.95 -4.80
N PHE A 58 -4.61 -13.08 -5.77
CA PHE A 58 -5.61 -12.55 -6.69
C PHE A 58 -5.04 -12.38 -8.08
N ALA A 59 -5.93 -12.36 -9.07
CA ALA A 59 -5.65 -11.95 -10.44
C ALA A 59 -6.70 -10.93 -10.87
N GLY A 60 -6.25 -9.75 -11.30
CA GLY A 60 -7.08 -8.63 -11.70
C GLY A 60 -6.67 -8.02 -13.03
N GLN A 61 -7.44 -7.06 -13.48
CA GLN A 61 -7.17 -6.28 -14.68
C GLN A 61 -7.25 -4.80 -14.36
N LEU A 62 -6.28 -4.06 -14.88
CA LEU A 62 -6.20 -2.60 -14.79
C LEU A 62 -7.01 -1.95 -15.93
N GLU A 63 -7.14 -0.63 -15.88
CA GLU A 63 -7.89 0.17 -16.85
C GLU A 63 -7.30 0.10 -18.27
N SER A 64 -8.15 0.42 -19.25
CA SER A 64 -7.75 0.56 -20.66
C SER A 64 -7.07 1.90 -20.94
N GLU A 65 -7.38 2.93 -20.15
CA GLU A 65 -6.88 4.31 -20.28
C GLU A 65 -5.50 4.48 -19.64
N ARG A 66 -4.54 3.60 -19.98
CA ARG A 66 -3.16 3.63 -19.48
C ARG A 66 -2.15 3.35 -20.58
N ALA A 67 -0.85 3.59 -20.32
CA ALA A 67 0.21 3.43 -21.32
C ALA A 67 0.31 2.01 -21.92
N VAL A 68 -0.07 0.98 -21.16
CA VAL A 68 -0.29 -0.39 -21.63
C VAL A 68 -1.72 -0.76 -21.23
N PRO A 69 -2.70 -0.60 -22.14
CA PRO A 69 -4.10 -0.87 -21.87
C PRO A 69 -4.33 -2.30 -21.37
N ASP A 70 -5.31 -2.46 -20.47
CA ASP A 70 -5.77 -3.77 -19.98
C ASP A 70 -4.67 -4.64 -19.36
N ALA A 71 -3.61 -4.01 -18.82
CA ALA A 71 -2.55 -4.74 -18.13
C ALA A 71 -3.15 -5.61 -17.01
N LYS A 72 -2.60 -6.81 -16.84
CA LYS A 72 -3.02 -7.77 -15.81
C LYS A 72 -2.18 -7.57 -14.56
N MET A 73 -2.77 -7.92 -13.41
CA MET A 73 -2.08 -7.89 -12.14
C MET A 73 -2.32 -9.17 -11.35
N ILE A 74 -1.25 -9.79 -10.89
CA ILE A 74 -1.30 -10.89 -9.93
C ILE A 74 -0.67 -10.42 -8.63
N GLY A 75 -1.32 -10.71 -7.52
CA GLY A 75 -0.77 -10.47 -6.19
C GLY A 75 -0.80 -11.73 -5.35
N MET A 76 0.21 -11.91 -4.51
CA MET A 76 0.32 -13.01 -3.55
C MET A 76 0.85 -12.49 -2.23
N ARG A 77 0.24 -12.94 -1.12
CA ARG A 77 0.72 -12.65 0.23
C ARG A 77 0.63 -13.89 1.11
N LEU A 78 1.73 -14.19 1.77
CA LEU A 78 1.85 -15.16 2.85
C LEU A 78 2.10 -14.41 4.16
N THR A 79 1.34 -14.71 5.21
CA THR A 79 1.64 -14.23 6.56
C THR A 79 1.82 -15.42 7.48
N VAL A 80 2.76 -15.32 8.40
CA VAL A 80 3.09 -16.34 9.39
C VAL A 80 3.24 -15.72 10.77
N ARG A 81 2.95 -16.46 11.83
CA ARG A 81 3.16 -16.06 13.23
C ARG A 81 4.00 -17.09 13.97
N PRO A 82 5.34 -17.07 13.80
CA PRO A 82 6.23 -18.11 14.34
C PRO A 82 6.33 -18.10 15.87
N ILE A 83 6.10 -16.98 16.50
CA ILE A 83 6.02 -16.81 17.95
C ILE A 83 4.90 -15.82 18.30
N ASP A 84 4.44 -15.87 19.55
CA ASP A 84 3.42 -14.94 20.03
C ASP A 84 3.88 -13.49 19.87
N GLY A 85 2.98 -12.65 19.35
CA GLY A 85 3.21 -11.23 19.09
C GLY A 85 3.97 -10.92 17.80
N LEU A 86 4.64 -11.86 17.13
CA LEU A 86 5.39 -11.61 15.91
C LEU A 86 4.63 -12.08 14.66
N ASP A 87 4.17 -11.13 13.87
CA ASP A 87 3.63 -11.38 12.53
C ASP A 87 4.69 -11.04 11.48
N ILE A 88 4.90 -11.93 10.50
CA ILE A 88 5.80 -11.72 9.37
C ILE A 88 5.00 -11.90 8.08
N GLY A 89 5.12 -10.97 7.15
CA GLY A 89 4.47 -10.96 5.85
C GLY A 89 5.46 -11.03 4.70
N PHE A 90 5.13 -11.82 3.68
CA PHE A 90 5.83 -11.88 2.40
C PHE A 90 4.82 -11.59 1.31
N SER A 91 5.07 -10.58 0.50
CA SER A 91 4.15 -10.18 -0.55
C SER A 91 4.86 -10.00 -1.87
N ARG A 92 4.15 -10.32 -2.95
CA ARG A 92 4.59 -10.08 -4.31
C ARG A 92 3.42 -9.55 -5.13
N ALA A 93 3.69 -8.57 -5.97
CA ALA A 93 2.76 -8.00 -6.92
C ALA A 93 3.44 -7.92 -8.29
N ILE A 94 2.76 -8.43 -9.32
CA ILE A 94 3.28 -8.56 -10.68
C ILE A 94 2.27 -7.95 -11.62
N MET A 95 2.65 -6.90 -12.33
CA MET A 95 1.90 -6.29 -13.42
C MET A 95 2.49 -6.76 -14.74
N PHE A 96 1.70 -7.41 -15.59
CA PHE A 96 2.15 -8.03 -16.84
C PHE A 96 1.08 -7.96 -17.92
N GLY A 97 1.43 -8.36 -19.15
CA GLY A 97 0.48 -8.42 -20.26
C GLY A 97 -0.13 -7.05 -20.60
N GLY A 98 -1.30 -7.06 -21.18
CA GLY A 98 -1.98 -5.90 -21.73
C GLY A 98 -1.75 -5.76 -23.24
N GLU A 99 -2.34 -4.74 -23.85
CA GLU A 99 -2.30 -4.55 -25.29
C GLU A 99 -0.85 -4.48 -25.81
N GLY A 100 -0.53 -5.33 -26.80
CA GLY A 100 0.80 -5.41 -27.38
C GLY A 100 1.89 -6.08 -26.51
N ARG A 101 1.52 -6.71 -25.38
CA ARG A 101 2.44 -7.40 -24.48
C ARG A 101 2.15 -8.91 -24.38
N PRO A 102 3.19 -9.74 -24.10
CA PRO A 102 2.98 -11.18 -23.93
C PRO A 102 2.09 -11.49 -22.71
N GLU A 103 1.10 -12.38 -22.89
CA GLU A 103 0.19 -12.84 -21.83
C GLU A 103 0.21 -14.38 -21.65
N GLY A 104 1.16 -15.06 -22.23
CA GLY A 104 1.23 -16.52 -22.21
C GLY A 104 1.55 -17.11 -20.82
N ALA A 105 1.22 -18.39 -20.63
CA ALA A 105 1.52 -19.11 -19.39
C ALA A 105 3.03 -19.13 -19.07
N SER A 106 3.89 -19.14 -20.08
CA SER A 106 5.36 -19.03 -19.92
C SER A 106 5.76 -17.65 -19.37
N THR A 107 5.11 -16.57 -19.82
CA THR A 107 5.33 -15.21 -19.31
C THR A 107 4.98 -15.13 -17.82
N ILE A 108 3.78 -15.63 -17.46
CA ILE A 108 3.35 -15.70 -16.07
C ILE A 108 4.30 -16.52 -15.21
N TRP A 109 4.74 -17.69 -15.72
CA TRP A 109 5.65 -18.55 -15.00
C TRP A 109 7.01 -17.89 -14.79
N ASN A 110 7.60 -17.29 -15.82
CA ASN A 110 8.87 -16.58 -15.73
C ASN A 110 8.79 -15.41 -14.75
N ALA A 111 7.70 -14.63 -14.81
CA ALA A 111 7.42 -13.57 -13.85
C ALA A 111 7.29 -14.10 -12.40
N LEU A 112 6.63 -15.24 -12.19
CA LEU A 112 6.47 -15.84 -10.86
C LEU A 112 7.79 -16.33 -10.24
N ILE A 113 8.75 -16.79 -11.07
CA ILE A 113 10.03 -17.34 -10.58
C ILE A 113 11.21 -16.37 -10.70
N GLY A 114 10.96 -15.08 -11.10
CA GLY A 114 12.00 -14.04 -11.21
C GLY A 114 13.06 -14.33 -12.29
N ARG A 115 12.70 -15.01 -13.38
CA ARG A 115 13.61 -15.31 -14.50
C ARG A 115 13.55 -14.31 -15.64
N ASP A 116 13.03 -13.15 -15.39
CA ASP A 116 12.77 -12.10 -16.38
C ASP A 116 13.82 -10.98 -16.38
N ASN A 117 14.61 -10.87 -15.31
CA ASN A 117 15.65 -9.86 -15.21
C ASN A 117 16.81 -10.14 -16.18
N GLY A 118 17.11 -9.18 -17.08
CA GLY A 118 18.20 -9.23 -18.03
C GLY A 118 17.87 -9.89 -19.37
N GLN A 119 16.60 -10.14 -19.69
CA GLN A 119 16.15 -10.55 -21.00
C GLN A 119 16.03 -9.35 -21.95
N LEU A 120 16.13 -9.61 -23.28
CA LEU A 120 15.90 -8.58 -24.30
C LEU A 120 14.51 -7.95 -24.08
N GLU A 121 14.39 -6.67 -24.44
CA GLU A 121 13.16 -5.85 -24.26
C GLU A 121 11.83 -6.50 -24.67
N GLU A 122 11.88 -7.44 -25.61
CA GLU A 122 10.72 -8.19 -26.11
C GLU A 122 10.21 -9.24 -25.10
N ASN A 123 11.05 -9.67 -24.17
CA ASN A 123 10.80 -10.75 -23.21
C ASN A 123 10.69 -10.27 -21.75
N ASP A 124 10.77 -8.96 -21.50
CA ASP A 124 10.52 -8.39 -20.17
C ASP A 124 9.05 -8.59 -19.81
N PRO A 125 8.70 -9.46 -18.86
CA PRO A 125 7.31 -9.86 -18.62
C PRO A 125 6.50 -8.85 -17.84
N GLY A 126 7.11 -7.84 -17.18
CA GLY A 126 6.33 -6.86 -16.49
C GLY A 126 7.01 -6.15 -15.31
N ASN A 127 6.26 -5.28 -14.64
CA ASN A 127 6.69 -4.59 -13.42
C ASN A 127 6.42 -5.49 -12.19
N GLN A 128 7.44 -5.71 -11.39
CA GLN A 128 7.39 -6.60 -10.23
C GLN A 128 7.82 -5.88 -8.96
N LEU A 129 7.00 -6.02 -7.93
CA LEU A 129 7.28 -5.56 -6.59
C LEU A 129 7.29 -6.75 -5.63
N ALA A 130 8.27 -6.81 -4.74
CA ALA A 130 8.31 -7.78 -3.65
C ALA A 130 8.50 -7.05 -2.32
N SER A 131 7.83 -7.50 -1.26
CA SER A 131 8.01 -6.94 0.07
C SER A 131 8.09 -8.00 1.16
N ILE A 132 8.86 -7.65 2.20
CA ILE A 132 8.89 -8.35 3.47
C ILE A 132 8.47 -7.34 4.53
N ASP A 133 7.58 -7.74 5.40
CA ASP A 133 7.14 -6.93 6.51
C ASP A 133 7.10 -7.74 7.81
N ALA A 134 7.23 -7.05 8.94
CA ALA A 134 7.08 -7.64 10.25
C ALA A 134 6.45 -6.65 11.23
N ARG A 135 5.67 -7.17 12.16
CA ARG A 135 5.16 -6.45 13.32
C ARG A 135 5.35 -7.29 14.58
N TYR A 136 5.95 -6.70 15.60
CA TYR A 136 6.06 -7.30 16.93
C TYR A 136 5.24 -6.52 17.93
N GLY A 137 4.20 -7.17 18.47
CA GLY A 137 3.35 -6.64 19.52
C GLY A 137 3.79 -7.18 20.90
N PHE A 138 3.84 -6.28 21.88
CA PHE A 138 4.20 -6.57 23.26
C PHE A 138 3.44 -5.65 24.22
N SER A 139 3.51 -5.91 25.52
CA SER A 139 2.90 -5.07 26.55
C SER A 139 3.93 -4.51 27.50
N ILE A 140 3.75 -3.25 27.91
CA ILE A 140 4.51 -2.60 28.99
C ILE A 140 3.48 -2.15 30.04
N GLY A 141 3.43 -2.84 31.17
CA GLY A 141 2.35 -2.67 32.14
C GLY A 141 1.01 -3.02 31.49
N ASP A 142 0.05 -2.11 31.57
CA ASP A 142 -1.30 -2.28 31.01
C ASP A 142 -1.41 -1.74 29.55
N GLN A 143 -0.32 -1.24 28.98
CA GLN A 143 -0.32 -0.68 27.63
C GLN A 143 0.14 -1.72 26.61
N ALA A 144 -0.69 -1.96 25.59
CA ALA A 144 -0.27 -2.71 24.41
C ALA A 144 0.53 -1.78 23.48
N MET A 145 1.65 -2.29 23.00
CA MET A 145 2.56 -1.58 22.09
C MET A 145 2.94 -2.47 20.90
N GLY A 146 3.36 -1.87 19.81
CA GLY A 146 3.88 -2.56 18.65
C GLY A 146 5.00 -1.78 17.98
N VAL A 147 5.95 -2.51 17.42
CA VAL A 147 6.92 -1.97 16.47
C VAL A 147 6.79 -2.72 15.17
N TYR A 148 6.91 -2.03 14.06
CA TYR A 148 6.72 -2.64 12.77
C TYR A 148 7.60 -2.02 11.68
N GLY A 149 7.81 -2.79 10.63
CA GLY A 149 8.50 -2.31 9.44
C GLY A 149 8.11 -3.11 8.21
N GLN A 150 8.24 -2.46 7.07
CA GLN A 150 8.10 -3.04 5.75
C GLN A 150 9.26 -2.59 4.87
N MET A 151 9.86 -3.53 4.16
CA MET A 151 10.80 -3.28 3.09
C MET A 151 10.16 -3.76 1.80
N MET A 152 10.16 -2.91 0.78
CA MET A 152 9.71 -3.24 -0.56
C MET A 152 10.87 -2.99 -1.53
N GLY A 153 11.06 -3.89 -2.48
CA GLY A 153 11.99 -3.70 -3.58
C GLY A 153 11.30 -3.84 -4.91
N GLU A 154 11.74 -3.03 -5.83
CA GLU A 154 11.44 -3.08 -7.24
C GLU A 154 12.68 -3.62 -7.95
N ASP A 155 12.52 -4.46 -8.94
CA ASP A 155 13.56 -5.31 -9.53
C ASP A 155 14.21 -6.29 -8.54
N GLU A 156 14.49 -7.48 -8.99
CA GLU A 156 15.12 -8.50 -8.18
C GLU A 156 16.60 -8.66 -8.55
N ALA A 157 17.47 -8.55 -7.54
CA ALA A 157 18.85 -9.04 -7.64
C ALA A 157 18.90 -10.50 -7.12
N GLY A 158 18.48 -11.44 -7.97
CA GLY A 158 18.33 -12.84 -7.56
C GLY A 158 17.05 -13.04 -6.73
N ALA A 159 17.17 -13.58 -5.51
CA ALA A 159 16.03 -13.89 -4.63
C ALA A 159 15.63 -12.75 -3.67
N PHE A 160 16.36 -11.64 -3.65
CA PHE A 160 16.12 -10.53 -2.73
C PHE A 160 15.68 -9.26 -3.47
N PRO A 161 14.77 -8.46 -2.89
CA PRO A 161 14.41 -7.16 -3.42
C PRO A 161 15.65 -6.28 -3.59
N ALA A 162 15.86 -5.76 -4.81
CA ALA A 162 16.80 -4.67 -5.08
C ALA A 162 16.08 -3.33 -4.99
N ARG A 163 16.81 -2.22 -4.91
CA ARG A 163 16.26 -0.85 -4.94
C ARG A 163 15.12 -0.66 -3.94
N LYS A 164 15.49 -0.59 -2.67
CA LYS A 164 14.59 -0.75 -1.53
C LYS A 164 13.93 0.56 -1.11
N SER A 165 12.63 0.46 -0.82
CA SER A 165 11.83 1.45 -0.11
C SER A 165 11.49 0.93 1.29
N TRP A 166 11.28 1.84 2.25
CA TRP A 166 11.13 1.51 3.66
C TRP A 166 9.92 2.17 4.29
N LEU A 167 9.28 1.44 5.19
CA LEU A 167 8.26 1.94 6.11
C LEU A 167 8.59 1.40 7.50
N LEU A 168 8.64 2.25 8.49
CA LEU A 168 8.94 1.91 9.87
C LEU A 168 7.94 2.62 10.78
N GLY A 169 7.52 1.96 11.86
CA GLY A 169 6.60 2.59 12.78
C GLY A 169 6.50 1.92 14.13
N THR A 170 5.81 2.61 15.01
CA THR A 170 5.42 2.12 16.32
C THR A 170 3.99 2.53 16.61
N ASP A 171 3.29 1.68 17.34
CA ASP A 171 1.93 1.95 17.81
C ASP A 171 1.77 1.60 19.28
N TRP A 172 0.84 2.27 19.96
CA TRP A 172 0.53 2.00 21.37
C TRP A 172 -0.90 2.39 21.71
N THR A 173 -1.42 1.76 22.76
CA THR A 173 -2.76 2.05 23.28
C THR A 173 -2.70 2.92 24.53
N THR A 174 -3.73 3.76 24.73
CA THR A 174 -3.96 4.50 25.99
C THR A 174 -5.43 4.48 26.31
N GLN A 175 -5.76 4.73 27.57
CA GLN A 175 -7.14 5.01 28.01
C GLN A 175 -7.21 6.41 28.61
N LEU A 176 -7.86 7.33 27.90
CA LEU A 176 -8.03 8.71 28.33
C LEU A 176 -9.50 9.11 28.21
N LEU A 177 -10.00 9.84 29.19
CA LEU A 177 -11.39 10.39 29.19
C LEU A 177 -12.46 9.31 28.95
N SER A 178 -12.28 8.14 29.57
CA SER A 178 -13.17 6.97 29.43
C SER A 178 -13.34 6.46 27.99
N SER A 179 -12.35 6.65 27.15
CA SER A 179 -12.28 6.13 25.79
C SER A 179 -10.93 5.46 25.55
N ASP A 180 -10.88 4.58 24.55
CA ASP A 180 -9.67 3.86 24.18
C ASP A 180 -9.01 4.53 22.97
N GLN A 181 -7.71 4.81 23.06
CA GLN A 181 -6.94 5.38 21.97
C GLN A 181 -5.94 4.36 21.43
N GLN A 182 -5.82 4.33 20.11
CA GLN A 182 -4.73 3.70 19.38
C GLN A 182 -3.91 4.79 18.72
N TRP A 183 -2.67 4.97 19.16
CA TRP A 183 -1.70 5.92 18.62
C TRP A 183 -0.73 5.22 17.69
N PHE A 184 -0.19 5.95 16.72
CA PHE A 184 0.93 5.48 15.91
C PHE A 184 1.84 6.63 15.49
N VAL A 185 3.11 6.30 15.28
CA VAL A 185 4.08 7.12 14.55
C VAL A 185 4.61 6.26 13.41
N GLU A 186 4.58 6.78 12.19
CA GLU A 186 4.99 6.07 11.00
C GLU A 186 5.89 6.94 10.12
N TYR A 187 7.06 6.41 9.77
CA TYR A 187 7.99 6.95 8.80
C TYR A 187 7.94 6.10 7.54
N SER A 188 7.89 6.73 6.36
CA SER A 188 7.97 6.05 5.07
C SER A 188 8.95 6.78 4.16
N ASN A 189 9.79 6.03 3.44
CA ASN A 189 10.68 6.53 2.42
C ASN A 189 10.55 5.66 1.17
N THR A 190 10.01 6.23 0.10
CA THR A 190 9.80 5.58 -1.20
C THR A 190 10.80 6.03 -2.25
N LEU A 191 11.79 6.89 -1.92
CA LEU A 191 12.95 7.12 -2.77
C LEU A 191 13.88 5.91 -2.66
N ALA A 192 13.99 5.15 -3.75
CA ALA A 192 14.72 3.89 -3.76
C ALA A 192 16.16 4.06 -3.25
N ASP A 193 16.56 3.18 -2.33
CA ASP A 193 17.89 3.13 -1.69
C ASP A 193 18.36 4.41 -0.97
N ASP A 194 17.52 5.44 -0.74
CA ASP A 194 17.87 6.64 0.02
C ASP A 194 18.13 6.31 1.50
N PHE A 195 17.31 5.44 2.08
CA PHE A 195 17.53 4.92 3.42
C PHE A 195 18.44 3.70 3.37
N LEU A 196 19.63 3.76 3.93
CA LEU A 196 20.68 2.71 3.96
C LEU A 196 21.33 2.41 2.59
N GLY A 197 21.42 3.39 1.68
CA GLY A 197 22.06 3.19 0.38
C GLY A 197 22.40 4.50 -0.31
N ASN A 198 22.41 4.46 -1.63
CA ASN A 198 22.56 5.63 -2.50
C ASN A 198 21.24 5.86 -3.22
N ALA A 199 20.63 7.01 -2.98
CA ALA A 199 19.36 7.39 -3.57
C ALA A 199 19.30 7.17 -5.10
N MET A 200 18.25 6.52 -5.55
CA MET A 200 17.98 6.26 -6.97
C MET A 200 16.55 6.72 -7.28
N PRO A 201 16.39 7.97 -7.74
CA PRO A 201 15.06 8.52 -8.01
C PRO A 201 14.41 7.91 -9.25
N ASN A 202 13.11 8.11 -9.38
CA ASN A 202 12.27 7.68 -10.50
C ASN A 202 12.33 6.16 -10.76
N ILE A 203 12.44 5.38 -9.69
CA ILE A 203 12.44 3.92 -9.73
C ILE A 203 11.16 3.39 -9.08
N THR A 204 10.93 3.74 -7.80
CA THR A 204 9.82 3.21 -7.03
C THR A 204 8.47 3.58 -7.65
N TYR A 205 7.69 2.57 -8.04
CA TYR A 205 6.38 2.65 -8.70
C TYR A 205 6.42 3.18 -10.14
N ASP A 206 7.56 3.54 -10.68
CA ASP A 206 7.72 3.89 -12.08
C ASP A 206 8.34 2.72 -12.87
N HIS A 207 8.03 2.62 -14.15
CA HIS A 207 8.54 1.53 -14.99
C HIS A 207 8.74 1.98 -16.43
N SER A 208 9.81 1.49 -17.07
CA SER A 208 10.19 1.90 -18.43
C SER A 208 9.14 1.53 -19.49
N ARG A 209 8.39 0.43 -19.27
CA ARG A 209 7.38 -0.10 -20.21
C ARG A 209 5.96 0.27 -19.78
N TYR A 210 5.62 -0.01 -18.53
CA TYR A 210 4.32 0.32 -17.95
C TYR A 210 4.35 1.78 -17.47
N ARG A 211 4.48 2.73 -18.42
CA ARG A 211 4.77 4.14 -18.15
C ARG A 211 3.71 4.90 -17.36
N SER A 212 2.53 4.36 -17.17
CA SER A 212 1.57 4.87 -16.18
C SER A 212 1.95 4.47 -14.74
N GLY A 213 2.99 3.67 -14.57
CA GLY A 213 3.51 3.21 -13.29
C GLY A 213 2.60 2.21 -12.56
N TYR A 214 2.91 1.97 -11.30
CA TYR A 214 2.17 1.08 -10.39
C TYR A 214 0.91 1.78 -9.86
N ARG A 215 0.06 2.22 -10.77
CA ARG A 215 -1.14 3.03 -10.48
C ARG A 215 -2.37 2.42 -11.12
N TYR A 216 -3.53 2.68 -10.52
CA TYR A 216 -4.83 2.33 -11.04
C TYR A 216 -5.72 3.58 -11.03
N LYS A 217 -6.20 3.98 -12.23
CA LYS A 217 -6.99 5.19 -12.46
C LYS A 217 -6.34 6.43 -11.81
N GLY A 218 -5.05 6.63 -12.11
CA GLY A 218 -4.28 7.80 -11.70
C GLY A 218 -3.78 7.79 -10.24
N ARG A 219 -4.09 6.76 -9.44
CA ARG A 219 -3.64 6.68 -8.03
C ARG A 219 -2.73 5.48 -7.81
N ASN A 220 -1.67 5.68 -7.04
CA ASN A 220 -0.76 4.62 -6.65
C ASN A 220 -1.52 3.51 -5.89
N MET A 221 -1.30 2.24 -6.28
CA MET A 221 -1.93 1.08 -5.64
C MET A 221 -1.30 0.72 -4.30
N ALA A 222 -0.18 1.33 -3.96
CA ALA A 222 0.60 1.11 -2.74
C ALA A 222 0.67 2.40 -1.91
N SER A 223 1.81 3.10 -1.92
CA SER A 223 2.04 4.29 -1.09
C SER A 223 1.00 5.38 -1.33
N THR A 224 0.49 5.94 -0.23
CA THR A 224 -0.42 7.10 -0.24
C THR A 224 0.24 8.33 -0.86
N PHE A 225 1.58 8.43 -0.77
CA PHE A 225 2.36 9.59 -1.16
C PHE A 225 3.16 9.39 -2.45
N ASP A 226 2.91 8.28 -3.16
CA ASP A 226 3.58 7.88 -4.40
C ASP A 226 5.07 7.53 -4.23
N GLY A 227 5.85 7.53 -5.32
CA GLY A 227 7.30 7.32 -5.33
C GLY A 227 8.08 8.55 -4.91
N ASP A 228 9.37 8.36 -4.67
CA ASP A 228 10.36 9.40 -4.37
C ASP A 228 9.94 10.37 -3.23
N ALA A 229 9.19 9.85 -2.27
CA ALA A 229 8.65 10.60 -1.14
C ALA A 229 9.23 10.13 0.19
N GLU A 230 9.41 11.06 1.11
CA GLU A 230 9.75 10.83 2.51
C GLU A 230 8.67 11.44 3.40
N THR A 231 8.12 10.67 4.33
CA THR A 231 7.00 11.12 5.15
C THR A 231 7.13 10.69 6.61
N LEU A 232 6.64 11.52 7.50
CA LEU A 232 6.50 11.22 8.92
C LEU A 232 5.09 11.57 9.36
N THR A 233 4.36 10.60 9.91
CA THR A 233 2.98 10.78 10.36
C THR A 233 2.82 10.38 11.82
N LEU A 234 2.18 11.24 12.61
CA LEU A 234 1.63 10.92 13.93
C LEU A 234 0.11 10.82 13.77
N GLY A 235 -0.49 9.75 14.26
CA GLY A 235 -1.94 9.57 14.20
C GLY A 235 -2.53 8.96 15.45
N VAL A 236 -3.83 9.14 15.61
CA VAL A 236 -4.63 8.57 16.69
C VAL A 236 -6.01 8.16 16.20
N PHE A 237 -6.45 7.00 16.63
CA PHE A 237 -7.85 6.56 16.58
C PHE A 237 -8.39 6.52 18.00
N ASN A 238 -9.50 7.17 18.26
CA ASN A 238 -10.16 7.19 19.55
C ASN A 238 -11.53 6.53 19.45
N PHE A 239 -11.78 5.54 20.29
CA PHE A 239 -13.02 4.76 20.34
C PHE A 239 -13.79 5.08 21.60
N PHE A 240 -14.98 5.65 21.45
CA PHE A 240 -15.85 6.00 22.56
C PHE A 240 -16.72 4.81 22.98
N PRO A 241 -17.13 4.72 24.28
CA PRO A 241 -17.96 3.63 24.77
C PRO A 241 -19.34 3.52 24.09
N ASP A 242 -19.85 4.61 23.53
CA ASP A 242 -21.12 4.66 22.80
C ASP A 242 -21.00 4.24 21.32
N GLY A 243 -19.82 3.76 20.91
CA GLY A 243 -19.54 3.28 19.56
C GLY A 243 -19.08 4.35 18.56
N ARG A 244 -19.15 5.66 18.92
CA ARG A 244 -18.54 6.71 18.08
C ARG A 244 -17.04 6.52 17.98
N ASN A 245 -16.46 7.02 16.90
CA ASN A 245 -14.99 7.08 16.77
C ASN A 245 -14.52 8.43 16.24
N LEU A 246 -13.32 8.81 16.59
CA LEU A 246 -12.62 9.97 16.07
C LEU A 246 -11.23 9.52 15.62
N SER A 247 -10.79 9.96 14.45
CA SER A 247 -9.39 9.83 14.02
C SER A 247 -8.79 11.20 13.78
N ALA A 248 -7.50 11.34 14.06
CA ALA A 248 -6.74 12.53 13.71
C ALA A 248 -5.32 12.13 13.33
N SER A 249 -4.74 12.80 12.35
CA SER A 249 -3.34 12.64 12.01
C SER A 249 -2.70 13.96 11.58
N LEU A 250 -1.40 14.06 11.87
CA LEU A 250 -0.52 15.13 11.42
C LEU A 250 0.64 14.49 10.67
N GLY A 251 0.82 14.86 9.40
CA GLY A 251 1.89 14.37 8.54
C GLY A 251 2.80 15.49 8.06
N TYR A 252 4.11 15.23 8.01
CA TYR A 252 5.09 15.98 7.25
C TYR A 252 5.41 15.20 5.99
N LEU A 253 5.36 15.87 4.85
CA LEU A 253 5.54 15.30 3.52
C LEU A 253 6.69 15.99 2.82
N ASP A 254 7.62 15.20 2.28
CA ASP A 254 8.66 15.62 1.34
C ASP A 254 8.44 14.78 0.07
N LEU A 255 7.78 15.36 -0.91
CA LEU A 255 7.23 14.68 -2.09
C LEU A 255 8.11 14.91 -3.31
N ASN A 256 8.31 13.86 -4.11
CA ASN A 256 9.07 13.91 -5.35
C ASN A 256 10.43 14.62 -5.17
N LYS A 257 11.25 14.10 -4.26
CA LYS A 257 12.50 14.71 -3.74
C LYS A 257 13.54 15.07 -4.83
N ASP A 258 13.51 14.46 -5.99
CA ASP A 258 14.38 14.81 -7.11
C ASP A 258 13.76 15.78 -8.13
N GLY A 259 12.46 16.05 -7.99
CA GLY A 259 11.69 16.94 -8.86
C GLY A 259 11.38 16.38 -10.24
N GLY A 260 11.76 15.13 -10.53
CA GLY A 260 11.56 14.47 -11.81
C GLY A 260 10.29 13.62 -11.88
N ASN A 261 9.89 13.18 -13.07
CA ASN A 261 8.78 12.27 -13.27
C ASN A 261 8.97 11.43 -14.54
N ARG A 262 8.65 10.13 -14.45
CA ARG A 262 8.59 9.22 -15.61
C ARG A 262 7.17 8.82 -15.99
N THR A 263 6.21 9.11 -15.13
CA THR A 263 4.81 8.78 -15.37
C THR A 263 4.26 9.51 -16.58
N VAL A 264 3.56 8.78 -17.45
CA VAL A 264 2.89 9.34 -18.63
C VAL A 264 1.39 9.41 -18.37
N ILE A 265 0.84 10.63 -18.49
CA ILE A 265 -0.60 10.85 -18.53
C ILE A 265 -1.10 10.40 -19.90
N THR A 266 -2.02 9.45 -19.90
CA THR A 266 -2.60 8.87 -21.13
C THR A 266 -4.05 9.32 -21.36
N ASP A 267 -4.70 9.81 -20.31
CA ASP A 267 -6.07 10.29 -20.33
C ASP A 267 -6.21 11.52 -19.43
N ASN A 268 -6.62 12.64 -20.00
CA ASN A 268 -6.82 13.90 -19.27
C ASN A 268 -8.08 13.89 -18.39
N ASP A 269 -9.00 12.95 -18.58
CA ASP A 269 -10.18 12.79 -17.72
C ASP A 269 -9.85 12.05 -16.42
N ILE A 270 -8.64 11.45 -16.34
CA ILE A 270 -8.13 10.79 -15.14
C ILE A 270 -7.18 11.74 -14.41
N PHE A 271 -7.48 12.04 -13.15
CA PHE A 271 -6.56 12.82 -12.32
C PHE A 271 -5.42 11.94 -11.80
N TYR A 272 -4.22 12.15 -12.31
CA TYR A 272 -3.00 11.49 -11.85
C TYR A 272 -2.49 12.17 -10.59
N ASN A 273 -2.63 11.48 -9.45
CA ASN A 273 -2.21 11.94 -8.12
C ASN A 273 -0.71 11.67 -7.90
N VAL A 274 0.10 12.11 -8.86
CA VAL A 274 1.57 12.00 -8.86
C VAL A 274 2.11 13.39 -8.60
N PRO A 275 2.88 13.62 -7.51
CA PRO A 275 3.43 14.94 -7.20
C PRO A 275 4.31 15.46 -8.33
N ASP A 276 4.15 16.73 -8.73
CA ASP A 276 4.94 17.38 -9.75
C ASP A 276 5.95 18.34 -9.11
N GLY A 277 7.24 18.08 -9.34
CA GLY A 277 8.33 18.82 -8.70
C GLY A 277 8.58 18.46 -7.22
N ASP A 278 9.71 18.90 -6.69
CA ASP A 278 10.09 18.76 -5.27
C ASP A 278 9.20 19.65 -4.39
N GLN A 279 8.43 19.04 -3.49
CA GLN A 279 7.44 19.74 -2.67
C GLN A 279 7.43 19.25 -1.24
N LYS A 280 7.41 20.19 -0.29
CA LYS A 280 7.29 19.90 1.15
C LYS A 280 5.99 20.47 1.68
N ALA A 281 5.22 19.69 2.40
CA ALA A 281 3.95 20.11 2.97
C ALA A 281 3.71 19.47 4.34
N ALA A 282 2.89 20.13 5.15
CA ALA A 282 2.26 19.52 6.32
C ALA A 282 0.79 19.22 5.99
N VAL A 283 0.30 18.06 6.43
CA VAL A 283 -1.09 17.64 6.25
C VAL A 283 -1.72 17.31 7.59
N VAL A 284 -2.93 17.80 7.79
CA VAL A 284 -3.78 17.40 8.92
C VAL A 284 -5.00 16.68 8.36
N SER A 285 -5.31 15.51 8.92
CA SER A 285 -6.52 14.77 8.56
C SER A 285 -7.34 14.45 9.81
N MET A 286 -8.65 14.50 9.69
CA MET A 286 -9.60 14.19 10.75
C MET A 286 -10.72 13.32 10.19
N GLY A 287 -11.18 12.39 11.02
CA GLY A 287 -12.34 11.55 10.72
C GLY A 287 -13.25 11.42 11.94
N TYR A 288 -14.55 11.40 11.74
CA TYR A 288 -15.53 11.17 12.79
C TYR A 288 -16.61 10.22 12.32
N GLY A 289 -16.81 9.13 13.06
CA GLY A 289 -17.81 8.13 12.78
C GLY A 289 -18.88 8.08 13.88
N THR A 290 -20.15 8.01 13.50
CA THR A 290 -21.27 7.93 14.43
C THR A 290 -22.47 7.20 13.83
N GLN A 291 -23.32 6.66 14.69
CA GLN A 291 -24.66 6.20 14.28
C GLN A 291 -25.55 7.40 13.92
N PHE A 292 -26.21 7.33 12.77
CA PHE A 292 -27.14 8.35 12.31
C PHE A 292 -28.26 7.72 11.45
N LEU A 293 -29.51 7.99 11.74
CA LEU A 293 -30.72 7.52 11.02
C LEU A 293 -30.66 6.01 10.67
N ASN A 294 -30.45 5.17 11.68
CA ASN A 294 -30.32 3.70 11.56
C ASN A 294 -29.18 3.22 10.64
N GLY A 295 -28.27 4.09 10.26
CA GLY A 295 -27.06 3.82 9.50
C GLY A 295 -25.83 4.30 10.21
N TRP A 296 -24.71 4.25 9.53
CA TRP A 296 -23.43 4.76 10.00
C TRP A 296 -23.01 5.96 9.15
N LEU A 297 -22.74 7.09 9.79
CA LEU A 297 -22.25 8.33 9.17
C LEU A 297 -20.75 8.47 9.45
N ASP A 298 -19.95 8.57 8.38
CA ASP A 298 -18.55 8.94 8.42
C ASP A 298 -18.36 10.35 7.85
N LEU A 299 -17.70 11.21 8.62
CA LEU A 299 -17.29 12.55 8.21
C LEU A 299 -15.77 12.58 8.14
N THR A 300 -15.21 13.18 7.11
CA THR A 300 -13.76 13.33 6.92
C THR A 300 -13.42 14.77 6.58
N ALA A 301 -12.28 15.24 7.05
CA ALA A 301 -11.70 16.53 6.68
C ALA A 301 -10.19 16.37 6.54
N GLN A 302 -9.61 17.04 5.56
CA GLN A 302 -8.17 17.10 5.34
C GLN A 302 -7.79 18.52 4.96
N ALA A 303 -6.64 18.99 5.44
CA ALA A 303 -6.06 20.26 5.05
C ALA A 303 -4.54 20.15 4.95
N THR A 304 -3.96 20.91 4.02
CA THR A 304 -2.51 21.07 3.84
C THR A 304 -2.11 22.53 4.08
N ASP A 305 -0.90 22.75 4.58
CA ASP A 305 -0.37 24.11 4.82
C ASP A 305 -0.10 24.88 3.51
N LYS A 306 0.02 24.17 2.40
CA LYS A 306 0.16 24.73 1.05
C LYS A 306 -0.48 23.83 0.01
N GLN A 307 -0.73 24.39 -1.15
CA GLN A 307 -1.24 23.69 -2.31
C GLN A 307 -0.18 22.69 -2.80
N ILE A 308 -0.62 21.50 -3.12
CA ILE A 308 0.24 20.45 -3.69
C ILE A 308 -0.06 20.37 -5.18
N GLU A 309 0.97 20.48 -5.98
CA GLU A 309 0.92 20.34 -7.43
C GLU A 309 1.06 18.86 -7.82
N PHE A 310 0.24 18.43 -8.77
CA PHE A 310 0.28 17.08 -9.33
C PHE A 310 0.40 17.18 -10.85
N LEU A 311 0.83 16.11 -11.50
CA LEU A 311 0.95 16.07 -12.97
C LEU A 311 -0.35 16.44 -13.69
N SER A 312 -1.51 16.20 -13.10
CA SER A 312 -2.82 16.56 -13.67
C SER A 312 -3.34 17.91 -13.19
N GLY A 313 -2.53 18.72 -12.53
CA GLY A 313 -2.89 20.02 -11.98
C GLY A 313 -2.95 20.02 -10.44
N GLU A 314 -3.44 21.10 -9.89
CA GLU A 314 -3.47 21.35 -8.45
C GLU A 314 -4.73 20.77 -7.80
N LYS A 315 -4.64 20.47 -6.51
CA LYS A 315 -5.81 20.18 -5.66
C LYS A 315 -5.99 21.27 -4.62
N ASP A 316 -7.24 21.44 -4.19
CA ASP A 316 -7.55 22.34 -3.09
C ASP A 316 -6.76 21.95 -1.83
N GLN A 317 -6.33 22.96 -1.08
CA GLN A 317 -5.62 22.77 0.19
C GLN A 317 -6.47 22.11 1.28
N TRP A 318 -7.77 22.02 1.09
CA TRP A 318 -8.66 21.37 2.03
C TRP A 318 -9.73 20.54 1.30
N SER A 319 -10.18 19.52 1.95
CA SER A 319 -11.31 18.70 1.51
C SER A 319 -12.16 18.27 2.69
N VAL A 320 -13.45 18.14 2.44
CA VAL A 320 -14.39 17.54 3.40
C VAL A 320 -15.19 16.47 2.67
N GLY A 321 -15.51 15.42 3.39
CA GLY A 321 -16.28 14.30 2.86
C GLY A 321 -17.32 13.83 3.88
N ALA A 322 -18.44 13.31 3.37
CA ALA A 322 -19.44 12.64 4.17
C ALA A 322 -19.90 11.36 3.44
N ALA A 323 -19.94 10.26 4.17
CA ALA A 323 -20.47 8.99 3.67
C ALA A 323 -21.46 8.42 4.68
N TRP A 324 -22.62 8.01 4.20
CA TRP A 324 -23.63 7.36 5.03
C TRP A 324 -23.90 5.96 4.51
N ARG A 325 -23.79 4.96 5.40
CA ARG A 325 -23.97 3.54 5.08
C ARG A 325 -25.17 2.99 5.84
N TYR A 326 -26.12 2.47 5.12
CA TYR A 326 -27.29 1.78 5.68
C TYR A 326 -27.23 0.30 5.31
N ARG A 327 -27.54 -0.58 6.26
CA ARG A 327 -27.70 -2.03 5.98
C ARG A 327 -29.19 -2.35 6.04
N PHE A 328 -29.70 -2.88 4.94
CA PHE A 328 -31.07 -3.37 4.83
C PHE A 328 -31.23 -4.69 5.57
#